data_8601c0a0d3de008a6bce5b7be84c72ea
#
_entry.id   8601c0a0d3de008a6bce5b7be84c72ea
#
_cell.length_a   1.000
_cell.length_b   1.000
_cell.length_c   1.000
_cell.angle_alpha   90.00
_cell.angle_beta   90.00
_cell.angle_gamma   90.00
#
_symmetry.space_group_name_H-M   'P 1'
#
loop_
_entity.id
_entity.type
_entity.pdbx_description
1 polymer ?
#
loop_
_entity_poly.entity_id
_entity_poly.type
_entity_poly.pdbx_seq_one_letter_code
_entity_poly.pdbx_strand_id
1 'polypeptide(L)'
;NTSLTRDTLIHSLNLVAPKAIIVGEELLPGYSTVRERVAIDATRNWFVADKDTSRQPGIAPDGFINLMSASLDESSDNPRSSRQVFFDDPCFYIYTSGTTGLPKAGVFKHGRWMRSSASFGMIALDMGPDDIVYCTLPLYHATGLCVCWGSAISGAAGFAIRRKFSASQFWNDVRHYRATTIGYVGELCRYLVDQPPSADDSRHGVTKMIGNGLRPGAWSAFKTRFAVNHICELYAASDGNIGFTNILNFDNTIGFSLMSWELVAYDHDSGAPIRDAKGLMRKVTKGEKGLLLAKIDDKAPLDGYTDPQKTAKVVLHDVFEKGDRYFNTGDLLRNIGFGHAQFVDRLGDTYRWKGENVSTTEVENILLRHPQICEAVAYGVEIHNTNGRAGMAAITPAESLATLDFSELLAFAKQQMPLYAVPLFLRVKVKMETTGTFKYQKTRLKTEA
;
A
#
# COMPACT_ATOMS: atom_id res chain seq x y z
N ASN A 1 8.67 6.49 8.13
CA ASN A 1 7.74 5.65 8.87
C ASN A 1 7.90 5.89 10.36
N THR A 2 6.90 6.48 10.98
CA THR A 2 6.89 6.90 12.40
C THR A 2 6.87 5.74 13.42
N SER A 3 6.68 4.51 12.97
CA SER A 3 6.71 3.32 13.82
C SER A 3 8.09 2.64 13.92
N LEU A 4 9.08 3.13 13.18
CA LEU A 4 10.43 2.57 13.22
C LEU A 4 11.15 2.95 14.52
N THR A 5 11.85 1.98 15.10
CA THR A 5 12.61 2.16 16.35
C THR A 5 13.96 1.44 16.29
N ARG A 6 14.87 1.77 17.18
CA ARG A 6 16.15 1.07 17.38
C ARG A 6 16.92 0.86 16.06
N ASP A 7 17.45 -0.33 15.84
CA ASP A 7 18.31 -0.65 14.69
C ASP A 7 17.62 -0.48 13.33
N THR A 8 16.32 -0.69 13.25
CA THR A 8 15.56 -0.45 12.03
C THR A 8 15.47 1.04 11.69
N LEU A 9 15.33 1.91 12.70
CA LEU A 9 15.36 3.35 12.52
C LEU A 9 16.76 3.83 12.10
N ILE A 10 17.81 3.34 12.77
CA ILE A 10 19.22 3.66 12.43
C ILE A 10 19.51 3.26 10.98
N HIS A 11 19.17 2.00 10.63
CA HIS A 11 19.34 1.52 9.24
C HIS A 11 18.66 2.42 8.23
N SER A 12 17.40 2.77 8.47
CA SER A 12 16.62 3.57 7.53
C SER A 12 17.19 4.98 7.36
N LEU A 13 17.62 5.64 8.44
CA LEU A 13 18.22 6.96 8.37
C LEU A 13 19.60 6.93 7.68
N ASN A 14 20.47 5.99 8.05
CA ASN A 14 21.81 5.91 7.48
C ASN A 14 21.81 5.46 6.00
N LEU A 15 20.79 4.71 5.57
CA LEU A 15 20.69 4.19 4.20
C LEU A 15 20.65 5.29 3.14
N VAL A 16 20.00 6.42 3.43
CA VAL A 16 19.85 7.54 2.49
C VAL A 16 20.75 8.73 2.83
N ALA A 17 21.54 8.63 3.91
CA ALA A 17 22.49 9.64 4.38
C ALA A 17 21.90 11.07 4.33
N PRO A 18 20.82 11.37 5.08
CA PRO A 18 20.14 12.64 5.03
C PRO A 18 21.05 13.75 5.58
N LYS A 19 20.99 14.93 4.98
CA LYS A 19 21.79 16.11 5.42
C LYS A 19 21.24 16.75 6.69
N ALA A 20 19.95 16.59 6.95
CA ALA A 20 19.25 17.13 8.11
C ALA A 20 18.08 16.23 8.47
N ILE A 21 17.59 16.34 9.70
CA ILE A 21 16.37 15.66 10.15
C ILE A 21 15.44 16.65 10.83
N ILE A 22 14.15 16.50 10.60
CA ILE A 22 13.09 17.21 11.31
C ILE A 22 12.35 16.17 12.14
N VAL A 23 12.32 16.38 13.46
CA VAL A 23 11.71 15.44 14.42
C VAL A 23 10.53 16.12 15.09
N GLY A 24 9.33 15.53 14.97
CA GLY A 24 8.17 15.93 15.75
C GLY A 24 8.32 15.53 17.22
N GLU A 25 7.71 16.29 18.12
CA GLU A 25 7.79 16.09 19.57
C GLU A 25 7.43 14.65 19.97
N GLU A 26 6.38 14.08 19.39
CA GLU A 26 5.92 12.73 19.67
C GLU A 26 6.90 11.62 19.26
N LEU A 27 7.84 11.92 18.37
CA LEU A 27 8.87 10.99 17.88
C LEU A 27 10.24 11.18 18.58
N LEU A 28 10.38 12.26 19.34
CA LEU A 28 11.64 12.59 20.00
C LEU A 28 12.17 11.50 20.92
N PRO A 29 11.34 10.83 21.76
CA PRO A 29 11.84 9.76 22.63
C PRO A 29 12.48 8.60 21.84
N GLY A 30 11.87 8.22 20.71
CA GLY A 30 12.40 7.16 19.83
C GLY A 30 13.70 7.58 19.14
N TYR A 31 13.77 8.80 18.60
CA TYR A 31 14.94 9.32 17.92
C TYR A 31 16.12 9.54 18.88
N SER A 32 15.89 10.07 20.09
CA SER A 32 16.94 10.31 21.10
C SER A 32 17.71 9.05 21.47
N THR A 33 17.06 7.86 21.43
CA THR A 33 17.74 6.60 21.74
C THR A 33 18.73 6.14 20.67
N VAL A 34 18.66 6.72 19.46
CA VAL A 34 19.47 6.31 18.30
C VAL A 34 20.34 7.43 17.74
N ARG A 35 20.15 8.65 18.18
CA ARG A 35 20.74 9.89 17.64
C ARG A 35 22.25 9.76 17.43
N GLU A 36 22.98 9.26 18.41
CA GLU A 36 24.46 9.14 18.35
C GLU A 36 24.95 8.09 17.34
N ARG A 37 24.06 7.19 16.90
CA ARG A 37 24.37 6.13 15.92
C ARG A 37 23.93 6.48 14.50
N VAL A 38 23.34 7.66 14.31
CA VAL A 38 22.89 8.18 13.01
C VAL A 38 23.91 9.15 12.46
N ALA A 39 24.30 8.98 11.21
CA ALA A 39 25.30 9.81 10.53
C ALA A 39 24.71 11.15 10.07
N ILE A 40 24.16 11.94 11.00
CA ILE A 40 23.64 13.28 10.76
C ILE A 40 24.41 14.25 11.65
N ASP A 41 24.85 15.38 11.08
CA ASP A 41 25.48 16.46 11.83
C ASP A 41 24.55 16.96 12.95
N ALA A 42 25.05 17.01 14.18
CA ALA A 42 24.27 17.43 15.34
C ALA A 42 23.66 18.84 15.20
N THR A 43 24.29 19.74 14.44
CA THR A 43 23.80 21.08 14.14
C THR A 43 22.64 21.12 13.15
N ARG A 44 22.24 19.96 12.60
CA ARG A 44 21.18 19.82 11.58
C ARG A 44 19.99 19.00 12.09
N ASN A 45 19.83 18.93 13.41
CA ASN A 45 18.66 18.34 14.04
C ASN A 45 17.62 19.43 14.30
N TRP A 46 16.49 19.34 13.64
CA TRP A 46 15.38 20.26 13.75
C TRP A 46 14.25 19.63 14.56
N PHE A 47 13.55 20.45 15.32
CA PHE A 47 12.44 20.03 16.19
C PHE A 47 11.17 20.79 15.85
N VAL A 48 10.03 20.12 15.92
CA VAL A 48 8.69 20.72 15.80
C VAL A 48 7.86 20.23 16.98
N ALA A 49 7.36 21.15 17.82
CA ALA A 49 6.49 20.83 18.93
C ALA A 49 5.10 20.40 18.45
N ASP A 50 4.46 19.48 19.15
CA ASP A 50 3.18 18.87 18.75
C ASP A 50 2.02 19.88 18.74
N LYS A 51 2.09 20.88 19.61
CA LYS A 51 1.10 21.95 19.76
C LYS A 51 1.59 23.29 19.23
N ASP A 52 2.64 23.27 18.42
CA ASP A 52 3.14 24.49 17.81
C ASP A 52 2.06 25.12 16.94
N THR A 53 1.61 26.28 17.40
CA THR A 53 0.89 27.21 16.56
C THR A 53 1.89 28.23 16.06
N SER A 54 1.67 28.79 14.88
CA SER A 54 2.51 29.86 14.31
C SER A 54 2.70 31.10 15.22
N ARG A 55 2.05 31.13 16.38
CA ARG A 55 2.11 32.25 17.35
C ARG A 55 2.87 31.95 18.63
N GLN A 56 3.10 30.67 18.96
CA GLN A 56 3.86 30.26 20.16
C GLN A 56 4.67 29.01 19.85
N PRO A 57 5.90 29.14 19.33
CA PRO A 57 6.78 28.01 19.13
C PRO A 57 7.18 27.37 20.47
N GLY A 58 7.14 26.07 20.57
CA GLY A 58 7.59 25.32 21.74
C GLY A 58 9.10 25.46 21.97
N ILE A 59 9.57 25.07 23.13
CA ILE A 59 11.01 25.07 23.47
C ILE A 59 11.65 23.79 22.84
N ALA A 60 12.66 23.99 22.01
CA ALA A 60 13.44 22.88 21.49
C ALA A 60 14.30 22.25 22.58
N PRO A 61 14.41 20.90 22.60
CA PRO A 61 15.36 20.20 23.47
C PRO A 61 16.81 20.54 23.13
N ASP A 62 17.72 20.28 24.07
CA ASP A 62 19.15 20.49 23.88
C ASP A 62 19.68 19.78 22.61
N GLY A 63 20.42 20.54 21.82
CA GLY A 63 20.99 20.07 20.56
C GLY A 63 20.00 19.96 19.41
N PHE A 64 18.83 20.60 19.50
CA PHE A 64 17.88 20.79 18.42
C PHE A 64 17.63 22.27 18.14
N ILE A 65 17.33 22.57 16.89
CA ILE A 65 16.87 23.89 16.45
C ILE A 65 15.34 23.81 16.33
N ASN A 66 14.61 24.73 16.95
CA ASN A 66 13.17 24.83 16.76
C ASN A 66 12.88 25.38 15.35
N LEU A 67 12.28 24.53 14.49
CA LEU A 67 11.98 24.87 13.11
C LEU A 67 11.00 26.05 13.00
N MET A 68 9.98 26.09 13.86
CA MET A 68 8.97 27.15 13.83
C MET A 68 9.60 28.50 14.22
N SER A 69 10.41 28.54 15.29
CA SER A 69 11.12 29.75 15.68
C SER A 69 12.08 30.24 14.59
N ALA A 70 12.86 29.33 14.02
CA ALA A 70 13.82 29.69 12.98
C ALA A 70 13.15 30.17 11.68
N SER A 71 11.92 29.71 11.40
CA SER A 71 11.18 30.12 10.19
C SER A 71 10.49 31.48 10.31
N LEU A 72 10.37 32.07 11.53
CA LEU A 72 9.66 33.35 11.72
C LEU A 72 10.35 34.52 11.03
N ASP A 73 11.68 34.48 10.97
CA ASP A 73 12.51 35.55 10.39
C ASP A 73 12.86 35.30 8.91
N GLU A 74 12.38 34.19 8.34
CA GLU A 74 12.64 33.81 6.94
C GLU A 74 11.66 34.49 5.98
N SER A 75 12.11 34.79 4.75
CA SER A 75 11.25 35.30 3.70
C SER A 75 10.18 34.28 3.29
N SER A 76 8.95 34.77 3.06
CA SER A 76 7.87 33.97 2.44
C SER A 76 7.96 33.90 0.91
N ASP A 77 8.92 34.57 0.30
CA ASP A 77 9.13 34.51 -1.15
C ASP A 77 9.66 33.15 -1.58
N ASN A 78 9.38 32.79 -2.83
CA ASN A 78 9.94 31.57 -3.40
C ASN A 78 11.48 31.65 -3.41
N PRO A 79 12.18 30.65 -2.82
CA PRO A 79 13.64 30.68 -2.79
C PRO A 79 14.20 30.63 -4.21
N ARG A 80 15.21 31.49 -4.48
CA ARG A 80 15.96 31.41 -5.74
C ARG A 80 16.79 30.13 -5.72
N SER A 81 16.43 29.15 -6.56
CA SER A 81 17.22 27.95 -6.71
C SER A 81 18.51 28.27 -7.46
N SER A 82 19.65 27.98 -6.86
CA SER A 82 20.97 28.06 -7.50
C SER A 82 21.25 26.85 -8.41
N ARG A 83 20.42 25.82 -8.35
CA ARG A 83 20.53 24.58 -9.10
C ARG A 83 19.28 24.34 -9.95
N GLN A 84 19.49 24.01 -11.20
CA GLN A 84 18.43 23.49 -12.07
C GLN A 84 18.06 22.07 -11.61
N VAL A 85 16.76 21.81 -11.47
CA VAL A 85 16.22 20.48 -11.16
C VAL A 85 15.70 19.82 -12.43
N PHE A 86 16.13 18.59 -12.67
CA PHE A 86 15.73 17.82 -13.85
C PHE A 86 14.73 16.72 -13.48
N PHE A 87 13.98 16.27 -14.48
CA PHE A 87 13.01 15.17 -14.30
C PHE A 87 13.65 13.87 -13.77
N ASP A 88 14.91 13.64 -14.08
CA ASP A 88 15.66 12.47 -13.64
C ASP A 88 16.33 12.62 -12.26
N ASP A 89 16.28 13.79 -11.67
CA ASP A 89 16.78 13.98 -10.31
C ASP A 89 15.89 13.23 -9.30
N PRO A 90 16.47 12.63 -8.24
CA PRO A 90 15.71 12.07 -7.13
C PRO A 90 14.86 13.14 -6.44
N CYS A 91 13.58 12.80 -6.20
CA CYS A 91 12.62 13.65 -5.51
C CYS A 91 12.33 13.12 -4.09
N PHE A 92 12.04 11.82 -4.00
CA PHE A 92 11.74 11.15 -2.74
C PHE A 92 12.43 9.78 -2.65
N TYR A 93 12.70 9.35 -1.42
CA TYR A 93 13.03 7.98 -1.09
C TYR A 93 11.87 7.36 -0.32
N ILE A 94 11.18 6.39 -0.93
CA ILE A 94 10.03 5.72 -0.32
C ILE A 94 10.47 4.34 0.16
N TYR A 95 10.34 4.09 1.46
CA TYR A 95 10.75 2.83 2.05
C TYR A 95 9.71 1.75 1.85
N THR A 96 10.18 0.58 1.42
CA THR A 96 9.36 -0.63 1.31
C THR A 96 9.83 -1.67 2.31
N SER A 97 8.89 -2.43 2.89
CA SER A 97 9.23 -3.59 3.73
C SER A 97 9.85 -4.67 2.84
N GLY A 98 11.14 -4.90 2.97
CA GLY A 98 11.79 -6.02 2.28
C GLY A 98 11.25 -7.36 2.79
N THR A 99 11.08 -8.32 1.90
CA THR A 99 10.71 -9.72 2.26
C THR A 99 11.74 -10.41 3.15
N THR A 100 12.94 -9.84 3.26
CA THR A 100 14.10 -10.42 3.96
C THR A 100 14.58 -9.61 5.18
N GLY A 101 13.76 -8.71 5.75
CA GLY A 101 14.10 -8.02 7.00
C GLY A 101 14.12 -6.49 6.92
N LEU A 102 15.28 -5.85 6.77
CA LEU A 102 15.42 -4.39 6.87
C LEU A 102 14.78 -3.63 5.68
N PRO A 103 14.19 -2.44 5.90
CA PRO A 103 13.59 -1.62 4.85
C PRO A 103 14.57 -1.30 3.71
N LYS A 104 14.03 -1.25 2.48
CA LYS A 104 14.75 -0.79 1.28
C LYS A 104 14.22 0.60 0.91
N ALA A 105 15.07 1.47 0.40
CA ALA A 105 14.68 2.78 -0.10
C ALA A 105 14.55 2.72 -1.64
N GLY A 106 13.33 2.84 -2.12
CA GLY A 106 13.04 3.02 -3.53
C GLY A 106 13.24 4.46 -3.93
N VAL A 107 13.90 4.69 -5.06
CA VAL A 107 14.12 6.03 -5.62
C VAL A 107 12.88 6.46 -6.38
N PHE A 108 12.39 7.65 -6.08
CA PHE A 108 11.25 8.28 -6.75
C PHE A 108 11.69 9.61 -7.36
N LYS A 109 11.81 9.67 -8.68
CA LYS A 109 12.30 10.83 -9.43
C LYS A 109 11.21 11.90 -9.61
N HIS A 110 11.61 13.15 -9.85
CA HIS A 110 10.70 14.27 -10.13
C HIS A 110 9.76 13.98 -11.29
N GLY A 111 10.25 13.44 -12.40
CA GLY A 111 9.42 13.11 -13.55
C GLY A 111 8.37 12.03 -13.25
N ARG A 112 8.72 11.04 -12.44
CA ARG A 112 7.76 10.02 -11.98
C ARG A 112 6.70 10.62 -11.06
N TRP A 113 7.11 11.48 -10.12
CA TRP A 113 6.20 12.22 -9.25
C TRP A 113 5.19 13.03 -10.04
N MET A 114 5.64 13.86 -10.98
CA MET A 114 4.77 14.72 -11.78
C MET A 114 3.81 13.91 -12.65
N ARG A 115 4.30 12.86 -13.34
CA ARG A 115 3.43 11.99 -14.15
C ARG A 115 2.37 11.28 -13.31
N SER A 116 2.75 10.72 -12.16
CA SER A 116 1.78 10.04 -11.28
C SER A 116 0.75 11.01 -10.72
N SER A 117 1.17 12.19 -10.27
CA SER A 117 0.26 13.23 -9.74
C SER A 117 -0.76 13.68 -10.79
N ALA A 118 -0.31 13.97 -12.02
CA ALA A 118 -1.19 14.33 -13.12
C ALA A 118 -2.14 13.18 -13.53
N SER A 119 -1.62 11.94 -13.59
CA SER A 119 -2.45 10.77 -13.93
C SER A 119 -3.56 10.53 -12.92
N PHE A 120 -3.27 10.64 -11.64
CA PHE A 120 -4.29 10.42 -10.60
C PHE A 120 -5.22 11.63 -10.44
N GLY A 121 -4.67 12.84 -10.34
CA GLY A 121 -5.48 14.02 -10.08
C GLY A 121 -6.23 14.52 -11.30
N MET A 122 -5.52 14.79 -12.40
CA MET A 122 -6.15 15.42 -13.59
C MET A 122 -6.90 14.40 -14.44
N ILE A 123 -6.34 13.18 -14.64
CA ILE A 123 -6.94 12.21 -15.57
C ILE A 123 -7.95 11.29 -14.87
N ALA A 124 -7.57 10.67 -13.75
CA ALA A 124 -8.41 9.67 -13.12
C ALA A 124 -9.52 10.26 -12.24
N LEU A 125 -9.26 11.37 -11.57
CA LEU A 125 -10.21 12.00 -10.66
C LEU A 125 -10.82 13.29 -11.19
N ASP A 126 -10.32 13.84 -12.30
CA ASP A 126 -10.76 15.13 -12.82
C ASP A 126 -10.83 16.18 -11.70
N MET A 127 -9.69 16.39 -11.02
CA MET A 127 -9.58 17.29 -9.87
C MET A 127 -9.46 18.74 -10.30
N GLY A 128 -10.18 19.63 -9.62
CA GLY A 128 -10.12 21.07 -9.82
C GLY A 128 -9.97 21.85 -8.51
N PRO A 129 -9.87 23.20 -8.59
CA PRO A 129 -9.65 24.07 -7.42
C PRO A 129 -10.75 23.99 -6.36
N ASP A 130 -11.96 23.60 -6.73
CA ASP A 130 -13.09 23.45 -5.82
C ASP A 130 -13.11 22.09 -5.09
N ASP A 131 -12.26 21.16 -5.51
CA ASP A 131 -12.15 19.86 -4.87
C ASP A 131 -11.33 19.93 -3.58
N ILE A 132 -11.63 19.02 -2.64
CA ILE A 132 -10.87 18.83 -1.41
C ILE A 132 -10.64 17.35 -1.22
N VAL A 133 -9.38 16.93 -1.17
CA VAL A 133 -8.98 15.55 -0.86
C VAL A 133 -8.84 15.38 0.64
N TYR A 134 -9.64 14.52 1.25
CA TYR A 134 -9.46 14.11 2.64
C TYR A 134 -8.59 12.85 2.73
N CYS A 135 -7.49 12.94 3.47
CA CYS A 135 -6.49 11.88 3.59
C CYS A 135 -6.16 11.59 5.05
N THR A 136 -6.30 10.32 5.44
CA THR A 136 -5.87 9.79 6.74
C THR A 136 -4.67 8.85 6.60
N LEU A 137 -4.12 8.73 5.38
CA LEU A 137 -3.01 7.85 5.08
C LEU A 137 -1.68 8.56 5.34
N PRO A 138 -0.66 7.82 5.82
CA PRO A 138 0.64 8.41 6.11
C PRO A 138 1.33 8.92 4.83
N LEU A 139 1.91 10.12 4.88
CA LEU A 139 2.64 10.70 3.75
C LEU A 139 4.01 10.03 3.51
N TYR A 140 4.49 9.16 4.38
CA TYR A 140 5.69 8.37 4.12
C TYR A 140 5.42 7.13 3.22
N HIS A 141 4.18 6.94 2.76
CA HIS A 141 3.80 5.94 1.78
C HIS A 141 3.28 6.56 0.48
N ALA A 142 3.53 5.85 -0.62
CA ALA A 142 3.16 6.32 -1.96
C ALA A 142 1.67 6.67 -2.08
N THR A 143 0.76 5.94 -1.44
CA THR A 143 -0.68 6.23 -1.53
C THR A 143 -1.01 7.59 -0.89
N GLY A 144 -0.51 7.90 0.30
CA GLY A 144 -0.70 9.22 0.91
C GLY A 144 0.02 10.34 0.15
N LEU A 145 1.30 10.12 -0.17
CA LEU A 145 2.18 11.12 -0.77
C LEU A 145 1.87 11.34 -2.27
N CYS A 146 1.95 10.25 -3.07
CA CYS A 146 1.90 10.39 -4.51
C CYS A 146 0.47 10.38 -5.04
N VAL A 147 -0.42 9.60 -4.44
CA VAL A 147 -1.80 9.50 -4.91
C VAL A 147 -2.65 10.62 -4.33
N CYS A 148 -2.78 10.71 -3.00
CA CYS A 148 -3.69 11.69 -2.41
C CYS A 148 -3.16 13.13 -2.50
N TRP A 149 -1.96 13.40 -1.99
CA TRP A 149 -1.37 14.73 -2.02
C TRP A 149 -0.99 15.17 -3.45
N GLY A 150 -0.44 14.24 -4.24
CA GLY A 150 -0.14 14.51 -5.66
C GLY A 150 -1.38 14.87 -6.48
N SER A 151 -2.51 14.21 -6.25
CA SER A 151 -3.78 14.53 -6.91
C SER A 151 -4.27 15.93 -6.53
N ALA A 152 -4.19 16.30 -5.25
CA ALA A 152 -4.57 17.63 -4.80
C ALA A 152 -3.70 18.71 -5.45
N ILE A 153 -2.36 18.54 -5.48
CA ILE A 153 -1.45 19.50 -6.12
C ILE A 153 -1.75 19.65 -7.61
N SER A 154 -1.90 18.54 -8.34
CA SER A 154 -2.10 18.59 -9.80
C SER A 154 -3.42 19.22 -10.19
N GLY A 155 -4.46 19.12 -9.36
CA GLY A 155 -5.77 19.76 -9.56
C GLY A 155 -5.86 21.17 -8.96
N ALA A 156 -4.81 21.72 -8.35
CA ALA A 156 -4.85 22.93 -7.50
C ALA A 156 -5.95 22.84 -6.42
N ALA A 157 -6.25 21.64 -5.95
CA ALA A 157 -7.30 21.31 -4.99
C ALA A 157 -6.85 21.47 -3.54
N GLY A 158 -7.79 21.58 -2.62
CA GLY A 158 -7.52 21.55 -1.19
C GLY A 158 -7.06 20.18 -0.71
N PHE A 159 -6.24 20.14 0.34
CA PHE A 159 -5.76 18.89 0.95
C PHE A 159 -6.00 18.93 2.46
N ALA A 160 -6.97 18.13 2.93
CA ALA A 160 -7.29 17.98 4.34
C ALA A 160 -6.64 16.68 4.87
N ILE A 161 -5.68 16.81 5.78
CA ILE A 161 -4.95 15.68 6.33
C ILE A 161 -5.29 15.47 7.81
N ARG A 162 -5.45 14.22 8.20
CA ARG A 162 -5.58 13.81 9.59
C ARG A 162 -4.39 12.94 10.01
N ARG A 163 -3.85 13.20 11.18
CA ARG A 163 -2.67 12.51 11.71
C ARG A 163 -2.88 11.00 11.92
N LYS A 164 -4.08 10.60 12.38
CA LYS A 164 -4.46 9.19 12.60
C LYS A 164 -5.88 8.94 12.12
N PHE A 165 -6.09 7.83 11.45
CA PHE A 165 -7.42 7.36 11.08
C PHE A 165 -8.30 7.11 12.31
N SER A 166 -9.57 7.48 12.20
CA SER A 166 -10.61 7.17 13.18
C SER A 166 -11.90 6.86 12.43
N ALA A 167 -12.38 5.62 12.52
CA ALA A 167 -13.58 5.21 11.81
C ALA A 167 -14.82 6.00 12.27
N SER A 168 -14.94 6.25 13.58
CA SER A 168 -16.07 7.00 14.17
C SER A 168 -16.08 8.50 13.85
N GLN A 169 -14.90 9.09 13.52
CA GLN A 169 -14.78 10.52 13.19
C GLN A 169 -14.67 10.79 11.70
N PHE A 170 -14.45 9.76 10.89
CA PHE A 170 -14.15 9.91 9.47
C PHE A 170 -15.16 10.77 8.72
N TRP A 171 -16.45 10.42 8.81
CA TRP A 171 -17.50 11.14 8.10
C TRP A 171 -17.79 12.53 8.70
N ASN A 172 -17.50 12.74 9.99
CA ASN A 172 -17.57 14.07 10.62
C ASN A 172 -16.49 14.99 10.05
N ASP A 173 -15.25 14.50 9.93
CA ASP A 173 -14.16 15.25 9.31
C ASP A 173 -14.45 15.53 7.83
N VAL A 174 -14.93 14.54 7.07
CA VAL A 174 -15.33 14.69 5.67
C VAL A 174 -16.34 15.83 5.50
N ARG A 175 -17.36 15.89 6.36
CA ARG A 175 -18.36 16.98 6.36
C ARG A 175 -17.74 18.30 6.79
N HIS A 176 -16.91 18.30 7.84
CA HIS A 176 -16.27 19.52 8.37
C HIS A 176 -15.40 20.19 7.30
N TYR A 177 -14.57 19.43 6.62
CA TYR A 177 -13.70 19.93 5.55
C TYR A 177 -14.39 20.08 4.21
N ARG A 178 -15.67 19.66 4.10
CA ARG A 178 -16.42 19.64 2.83
C ARG A 178 -15.68 18.87 1.74
N ALA A 179 -15.08 17.73 2.13
CA ALA A 179 -14.29 16.93 1.20
C ALA A 179 -15.15 16.39 0.06
N THR A 180 -14.61 16.46 -1.17
CA THR A 180 -15.22 15.93 -2.40
C THR A 180 -14.60 14.59 -2.79
N THR A 181 -13.39 14.34 -2.32
CA THR A 181 -12.60 13.15 -2.63
C THR A 181 -11.99 12.57 -1.36
N ILE A 182 -11.96 11.24 -1.23
CA ILE A 182 -11.30 10.55 -0.12
C ILE A 182 -10.18 9.64 -0.63
N GLY A 183 -9.04 9.64 0.09
CA GLY A 183 -7.98 8.66 -0.09
C GLY A 183 -8.21 7.43 0.78
N TYR A 184 -8.00 6.23 0.24
CA TYR A 184 -8.23 5.00 0.97
C TYR A 184 -7.17 3.91 0.76
N VAL A 185 -7.17 2.96 1.68
CA VAL A 185 -6.71 1.59 1.50
C VAL A 185 -7.85 0.65 1.91
N GLY A 186 -7.91 -0.54 1.33
CA GLY A 186 -9.06 -1.44 1.48
C GLY A 186 -9.45 -1.73 2.93
N GLU A 187 -8.46 -1.83 3.82
CA GLU A 187 -8.70 -2.08 5.25
C GLU A 187 -9.39 -0.88 5.95
N LEU A 188 -9.05 0.35 5.57
CA LEU A 188 -9.74 1.54 6.04
C LEU A 188 -11.22 1.52 5.63
N CYS A 189 -11.49 1.13 4.38
CA CYS A 189 -12.85 0.99 3.88
C CYS A 189 -13.64 -0.07 4.66
N ARG A 190 -13.01 -1.17 5.01
CA ARG A 190 -13.63 -2.21 5.86
C ARG A 190 -14.04 -1.63 7.21
N TYR A 191 -13.14 -0.92 7.92
CA TYR A 191 -13.48 -0.29 9.21
C TYR A 191 -14.64 0.70 9.12
N LEU A 192 -14.80 1.39 7.98
CA LEU A 192 -15.94 2.30 7.77
C LEU A 192 -17.23 1.53 7.54
N VAL A 193 -17.18 0.45 6.77
CA VAL A 193 -18.34 -0.42 6.51
C VAL A 193 -18.82 -1.12 7.80
N ASP A 194 -17.88 -1.51 8.66
CA ASP A 194 -18.17 -2.16 9.95
C ASP A 194 -18.79 -1.21 10.99
N GLN A 195 -18.79 0.11 10.76
CA GLN A 195 -19.52 1.03 11.66
C GLN A 195 -21.03 0.81 11.57
N PRO A 196 -21.77 0.96 12.68
CA PRO A 196 -23.22 0.88 12.66
C PRO A 196 -23.82 1.80 11.57
N PRO A 197 -24.84 1.34 10.82
CA PRO A 197 -25.52 2.17 9.84
C PRO A 197 -26.11 3.44 10.45
N SER A 198 -26.00 4.56 9.73
CA SER A 198 -26.57 5.86 10.13
C SER A 198 -27.35 6.48 8.98
N ALA A 199 -28.39 7.25 9.31
CA ALA A 199 -29.12 8.05 8.34
C ALA A 199 -28.25 9.13 7.67
N ASP A 200 -27.08 9.43 8.24
CA ASP A 200 -26.13 10.41 7.73
C ASP A 200 -25.00 9.80 6.89
N ASP A 201 -25.01 8.48 6.65
CA ASP A 201 -23.95 7.77 5.93
C ASP A 201 -23.73 8.31 4.51
N SER A 202 -24.78 8.77 3.83
CA SER A 202 -24.71 9.36 2.49
C SER A 202 -24.79 10.90 2.51
N ARG A 203 -24.84 11.55 3.69
CA ARG A 203 -24.95 13.02 3.80
C ARG A 203 -23.59 13.69 3.83
N HIS A 204 -22.91 13.72 2.70
CA HIS A 204 -21.61 14.36 2.52
C HIS A 204 -21.37 14.73 1.06
N GLY A 205 -20.32 15.52 0.80
CA GLY A 205 -19.97 15.96 -0.56
C GLY A 205 -19.07 15.02 -1.36
N VAL A 206 -18.69 13.84 -0.80
CA VAL A 206 -17.76 12.94 -1.48
C VAL A 206 -18.43 12.28 -2.68
N THR A 207 -17.88 12.51 -3.85
CA THR A 207 -18.31 11.90 -5.12
C THR A 207 -17.30 10.89 -5.65
N LYS A 208 -16.04 11.04 -5.26
CA LYS A 208 -14.89 10.31 -5.78
C LYS A 208 -14.07 9.71 -4.63
N MET A 209 -13.46 8.55 -4.86
CA MET A 209 -12.47 7.99 -3.94
C MET A 209 -11.33 7.34 -4.72
N ILE A 210 -10.11 7.39 -4.19
CA ILE A 210 -8.92 6.83 -4.82
C ILE A 210 -8.08 6.05 -3.82
N GLY A 211 -7.63 4.88 -4.22
CA GLY A 211 -6.79 4.04 -3.36
C GLY A 211 -6.57 2.65 -3.92
N ASN A 212 -6.23 1.74 -3.04
CA ASN A 212 -5.90 0.36 -3.43
C ASN A 212 -6.36 -0.66 -2.40
N GLY A 213 -6.63 -1.88 -2.90
CA GLY A 213 -6.97 -3.04 -2.06
C GLY A 213 -8.43 -3.10 -1.64
N LEU A 214 -9.34 -2.46 -2.36
CA LEU A 214 -10.77 -2.48 -2.07
C LEU A 214 -11.36 -3.86 -2.38
N ARG A 215 -11.97 -4.48 -1.38
CA ARG A 215 -12.62 -5.78 -1.53
C ARG A 215 -14.02 -5.65 -2.15
N PRO A 216 -14.54 -6.68 -2.86
CA PRO A 216 -15.83 -6.60 -3.55
C PRO A 216 -17.00 -6.20 -2.64
N GLY A 217 -17.06 -6.72 -1.41
CA GLY A 217 -18.10 -6.35 -0.44
C GLY A 217 -18.07 -4.87 -0.04
N ALA A 218 -16.87 -4.33 0.22
CA ALA A 218 -16.68 -2.90 0.51
C ALA A 218 -16.99 -2.05 -0.71
N TRP A 219 -16.67 -2.52 -1.93
CA TRP A 219 -17.00 -1.83 -3.18
C TRP A 219 -18.51 -1.57 -3.29
N SER A 220 -19.31 -2.62 -3.12
CA SER A 220 -20.77 -2.50 -3.13
C SER A 220 -21.28 -1.57 -2.03
N ALA A 221 -20.77 -1.71 -0.79
CA ALA A 221 -21.20 -0.89 0.34
C ALA A 221 -20.91 0.61 0.14
N PHE A 222 -19.76 0.99 -0.46
CA PHE A 222 -19.45 2.38 -0.77
C PHE A 222 -20.42 2.98 -1.79
N LYS A 223 -20.83 2.23 -2.79
CA LYS A 223 -21.83 2.68 -3.77
C LYS A 223 -23.23 2.78 -3.18
N THR A 224 -23.66 1.79 -2.38
CA THR A 224 -25.04 1.70 -1.91
C THR A 224 -25.29 2.43 -0.59
N ARG A 225 -24.39 2.28 0.40
CA ARG A 225 -24.56 2.87 1.73
C ARG A 225 -24.05 4.31 1.79
N PHE A 226 -22.84 4.54 1.24
CA PHE A 226 -22.19 5.85 1.32
C PHE A 226 -22.41 6.71 0.07
N ALA A 227 -23.07 6.19 -0.97
CA ALA A 227 -23.36 6.91 -2.22
C ALA A 227 -22.11 7.44 -2.95
N VAL A 228 -20.93 6.81 -2.75
CA VAL A 228 -19.70 7.15 -3.47
C VAL A 228 -19.64 6.33 -4.75
N ASN A 229 -19.97 6.95 -5.88
CA ASN A 229 -20.17 6.24 -7.15
C ASN A 229 -18.90 6.14 -8.01
N HIS A 230 -17.94 7.06 -7.84
CA HIS A 230 -16.67 7.00 -8.57
C HIS A 230 -15.57 6.39 -7.71
N ILE A 231 -15.25 5.13 -7.96
CA ILE A 231 -14.23 4.38 -7.24
C ILE A 231 -13.03 4.14 -8.14
N CYS A 232 -12.01 4.97 -7.95
CA CYS A 232 -10.75 4.87 -8.66
C CYS A 232 -9.79 3.93 -7.91
N GLU A 233 -9.98 2.63 -8.10
CA GLU A 233 -9.02 1.63 -7.59
C GLU A 233 -7.74 1.70 -8.40
N LEU A 234 -6.61 1.50 -7.77
CA LEU A 234 -5.32 1.48 -8.42
C LEU A 234 -4.44 0.32 -7.94
N TYR A 235 -3.48 -0.02 -8.76
CA TYR A 235 -2.34 -0.85 -8.40
C TYR A 235 -1.05 -0.15 -8.84
N ALA A 236 -0.06 -0.07 -7.97
CA ALA A 236 1.26 0.40 -8.31
C ALA A 236 2.31 -0.29 -7.45
N ALA A 237 3.40 -0.71 -8.06
CA ALA A 237 4.60 -1.12 -7.37
C ALA A 237 5.43 0.14 -7.06
N SER A 238 5.63 0.46 -5.77
CA SER A 238 6.37 1.66 -5.35
C SER A 238 7.81 1.67 -5.85
N ASP A 239 8.39 0.50 -6.02
CA ASP A 239 9.75 0.21 -6.45
C ASP A 239 9.85 -0.27 -7.91
N GLY A 240 8.70 -0.34 -8.61
CA GLY A 240 8.59 -0.77 -10.01
C GLY A 240 8.28 0.37 -10.97
N ASN A 241 8.09 0.00 -12.23
CA ASN A 241 7.78 0.91 -13.34
C ASN A 241 6.37 0.70 -13.92
N ILE A 242 5.46 0.08 -13.16
CA ILE A 242 4.10 -0.26 -13.62
C ILE A 242 3.05 0.33 -12.67
N GLY A 243 1.95 0.79 -13.25
CA GLY A 243 0.74 1.19 -12.53
C GLY A 243 -0.51 0.89 -13.34
N PHE A 244 -1.57 0.51 -12.67
CA PHE A 244 -2.91 0.34 -13.21
C PHE A 244 -3.84 1.31 -12.50
N THR A 245 -4.80 1.85 -13.22
CA THR A 245 -5.76 2.81 -12.65
C THR A 245 -7.14 2.57 -13.27
N ASN A 246 -8.14 2.46 -12.43
CA ASN A 246 -9.53 2.25 -12.83
C ASN A 246 -10.21 3.57 -13.21
N ILE A 247 -9.77 4.20 -14.29
CA ILE A 247 -10.30 5.47 -14.79
C ILE A 247 -11.74 5.31 -15.31
N LEU A 248 -12.05 4.14 -15.89
CA LEU A 248 -13.37 3.87 -16.47
C LEU A 248 -14.43 3.49 -15.43
N ASN A 249 -14.06 3.47 -14.14
CA ASN A 249 -14.96 3.17 -13.04
C ASN A 249 -15.71 1.83 -13.16
N PHE A 250 -15.04 0.80 -13.69
CA PHE A 250 -15.58 -0.55 -13.67
C PHE A 250 -15.45 -1.17 -12.28
N ASP A 251 -16.38 -2.03 -11.92
CA ASP A 251 -16.37 -2.65 -10.61
C ASP A 251 -15.34 -3.78 -10.50
N ASN A 252 -14.75 -3.92 -9.32
CA ASN A 252 -13.86 -5.03 -8.95
C ASN A 252 -12.64 -5.20 -9.87
N THR A 253 -12.04 -4.10 -10.32
CA THR A 253 -10.82 -4.11 -11.14
C THR A 253 -9.83 -3.05 -10.64
N ILE A 254 -8.54 -3.32 -10.78
CA ILE A 254 -7.48 -2.33 -10.60
C ILE A 254 -7.33 -1.39 -11.81
N GLY A 255 -8.17 -1.58 -12.84
CA GLY A 255 -8.14 -0.80 -14.07
C GLY A 255 -7.15 -1.32 -15.10
N PHE A 256 -6.66 -0.43 -15.94
CA PHE A 256 -5.73 -0.72 -17.01
C PHE A 256 -4.42 0.06 -16.85
N SER A 257 -3.40 -0.36 -17.59
CA SER A 257 -2.10 0.30 -17.64
C SER A 257 -1.78 0.77 -19.05
N LEU A 258 -1.18 1.96 -19.17
CA LEU A 258 -0.61 2.48 -20.43
C LEU A 258 0.81 1.95 -20.69
N MET A 259 1.44 1.34 -19.68
CA MET A 259 2.75 0.71 -19.80
C MET A 259 2.61 -0.70 -20.35
N SER A 260 3.64 -1.20 -21.04
CA SER A 260 3.65 -2.57 -21.55
C SER A 260 3.85 -3.57 -20.41
N TRP A 261 2.95 -4.54 -20.32
CA TRP A 261 2.97 -5.59 -19.31
C TRP A 261 2.46 -6.91 -19.86
N GLU A 262 2.88 -7.98 -19.21
CA GLU A 262 2.44 -9.34 -19.54
C GLU A 262 2.24 -10.15 -18.27
N LEU A 263 1.37 -11.16 -18.36
CA LEU A 263 1.21 -12.18 -17.34
C LEU A 263 1.86 -13.47 -17.82
N VAL A 264 2.77 -14.02 -17.02
CA VAL A 264 3.47 -15.27 -17.36
C VAL A 264 3.10 -16.39 -16.41
N ALA A 265 3.16 -17.61 -16.96
CA ALA A 265 3.06 -18.81 -16.16
C ALA A 265 4.26 -18.92 -15.22
N TYR A 266 4.04 -19.40 -14.02
CA TYR A 266 5.06 -19.53 -13.00
C TYR A 266 5.00 -20.91 -12.35
N ASP A 267 6.14 -21.39 -11.90
CA ASP A 267 6.22 -22.59 -11.08
C ASP A 267 5.77 -22.28 -9.66
N HIS A 268 4.82 -23.01 -9.17
CA HIS A 268 4.16 -22.71 -7.91
C HIS A 268 5.01 -23.02 -6.66
N ASP A 269 6.00 -23.90 -6.79
CA ASP A 269 6.86 -24.29 -5.67
C ASP A 269 8.02 -23.31 -5.52
N SER A 270 8.68 -22.95 -6.62
CA SER A 270 9.80 -22.03 -6.63
C SER A 270 9.40 -20.55 -6.81
N GLY A 271 8.19 -20.30 -7.33
CA GLY A 271 7.76 -18.97 -7.74
C GLY A 271 8.44 -18.47 -9.01
N ALA A 272 9.26 -19.28 -9.67
CA ALA A 272 10.00 -18.89 -10.85
C ALA A 272 9.10 -18.88 -12.11
N PRO A 273 9.28 -17.89 -13.03
CA PRO A 273 8.61 -17.94 -14.32
C PRO A 273 8.97 -19.18 -15.11
N ILE A 274 7.96 -19.81 -15.74
CA ILE A 274 8.15 -21.00 -16.58
C ILE A 274 8.64 -20.57 -17.97
N ARG A 275 9.75 -21.18 -18.41
CA ARG A 275 10.31 -20.98 -19.75
C ARG A 275 9.95 -22.15 -20.67
N ASP A 276 9.79 -21.86 -21.96
CA ASP A 276 9.60 -22.86 -23.01
C ASP A 276 10.93 -23.51 -23.44
N ALA A 277 10.87 -24.39 -24.43
CA ALA A 277 12.05 -25.07 -24.97
C ALA A 277 13.08 -24.13 -25.63
N LYS A 278 12.69 -22.90 -25.98
CA LYS A 278 13.56 -21.86 -26.53
C LYS A 278 14.16 -20.98 -25.44
N GLY A 279 13.84 -21.22 -24.17
CA GLY A 279 14.27 -20.42 -23.04
C GLY A 279 13.47 -19.14 -22.83
N LEU A 280 12.36 -18.91 -23.56
CA LEU A 280 11.49 -17.75 -23.42
C LEU A 280 10.34 -18.03 -22.45
N MET A 281 9.81 -16.98 -21.79
CA MET A 281 8.75 -17.14 -20.81
C MET A 281 7.38 -17.41 -21.46
N ARG A 282 6.61 -18.30 -20.86
CA ARG A 282 5.28 -18.67 -21.34
C ARG A 282 4.25 -17.70 -20.81
N LYS A 283 3.56 -16.98 -21.72
CA LYS A 283 2.41 -16.14 -21.37
C LYS A 283 1.21 -17.00 -20.93
N VAL A 284 0.38 -16.44 -20.04
CA VAL A 284 -0.92 -17.03 -19.72
C VAL A 284 -2.02 -16.49 -20.63
N THR A 285 -3.12 -17.22 -20.75
CA THR A 285 -4.28 -16.78 -21.55
C THR A 285 -5.19 -15.85 -20.75
N LYS A 286 -6.10 -15.16 -21.44
CA LYS A 286 -7.11 -14.30 -20.81
C LYS A 286 -7.96 -15.09 -19.81
N GLY A 287 -8.12 -14.56 -18.62
CA GLY A 287 -8.87 -15.17 -17.52
C GLY A 287 -8.01 -16.02 -16.58
N GLU A 288 -6.82 -16.44 -17.02
CA GLU A 288 -5.88 -17.16 -16.16
C GLU A 288 -5.13 -16.20 -15.21
N LYS A 289 -4.67 -16.78 -14.11
CA LYS A 289 -3.77 -16.09 -13.13
C LYS A 289 -2.34 -16.19 -13.64
N GLY A 290 -1.58 -15.11 -13.55
CA GLY A 290 -0.17 -15.10 -13.95
C GLY A 290 0.66 -14.12 -13.13
N LEU A 291 1.96 -14.33 -13.13
CA LEU A 291 2.92 -13.41 -12.54
C LEU A 291 3.05 -12.17 -13.43
N LEU A 292 2.85 -10.99 -12.84
CA LEU A 292 2.95 -9.73 -13.56
C LEU A 292 4.41 -9.34 -13.83
N LEU A 293 4.72 -9.16 -15.10
CA LEU A 293 5.97 -8.61 -15.58
C LEU A 293 5.73 -7.28 -16.30
N ALA A 294 6.50 -6.26 -15.96
CA ALA A 294 6.43 -4.95 -16.59
C ALA A 294 7.66 -4.70 -17.47
N LYS A 295 7.46 -4.33 -18.74
CA LYS A 295 8.55 -4.05 -19.66
C LYS A 295 9.37 -2.85 -19.19
N ILE A 296 10.70 -2.97 -19.28
CA ILE A 296 11.63 -1.89 -18.98
C ILE A 296 12.14 -1.35 -20.31
N ASP A 297 11.71 -0.14 -20.66
CA ASP A 297 12.12 0.58 -21.86
C ASP A 297 12.19 2.10 -21.59
N ASP A 298 12.44 2.89 -22.63
CA ASP A 298 12.57 4.35 -22.50
C ASP A 298 11.28 5.05 -22.10
N LYS A 299 10.10 4.42 -22.36
CA LYS A 299 8.79 4.96 -21.97
C LYS A 299 8.47 4.66 -20.52
N ALA A 300 8.97 3.54 -20.01
CA ALA A 300 8.75 3.07 -18.63
C ALA A 300 10.09 2.59 -18.02
N PRO A 301 11.03 3.50 -17.76
CA PRO A 301 12.31 3.16 -17.13
C PRO A 301 12.07 2.67 -15.70
N LEU A 302 12.93 1.76 -15.23
CA LEU A 302 12.94 1.30 -13.85
C LEU A 302 13.91 2.16 -13.04
N ASP A 303 13.41 2.93 -12.07
CA ASP A 303 14.25 3.73 -11.17
C ASP A 303 15.05 2.85 -10.18
N GLY A 304 14.47 1.73 -9.78
CA GLY A 304 15.12 0.72 -8.93
C GLY A 304 15.28 1.15 -7.46
N TYR A 305 16.24 0.50 -6.81
CA TYR A 305 16.61 0.76 -5.42
C TYR A 305 17.91 1.54 -5.34
N THR A 306 18.20 2.13 -4.18
CA THR A 306 19.52 2.71 -3.87
C THR A 306 20.64 1.68 -3.92
N ASP A 307 20.30 0.39 -3.76
CA ASP A 307 21.21 -0.75 -3.87
C ASP A 307 21.08 -1.41 -5.26
N PRO A 308 22.09 -1.31 -6.15
CA PRO A 308 22.04 -1.90 -7.48
C PRO A 308 21.88 -3.42 -7.49
N GLN A 309 22.43 -4.13 -6.50
CA GLN A 309 22.31 -5.59 -6.43
C GLN A 309 20.86 -6.02 -6.14
N LYS A 310 20.13 -5.23 -5.34
CA LYS A 310 18.71 -5.47 -5.09
C LYS A 310 17.88 -5.17 -6.33
N THR A 311 18.25 -4.16 -7.12
CA THR A 311 17.60 -3.86 -8.40
C THR A 311 17.83 -4.99 -9.39
N ALA A 312 19.05 -5.49 -9.53
CA ALA A 312 19.38 -6.58 -10.46
C ALA A 312 18.57 -7.87 -10.20
N LYS A 313 18.24 -8.16 -8.94
CA LYS A 313 17.44 -9.36 -8.56
C LYS A 313 16.00 -9.34 -9.05
N VAL A 314 15.44 -8.18 -9.33
CA VAL A 314 14.05 -8.03 -9.78
C VAL A 314 13.93 -7.75 -11.28
N VAL A 315 15.06 -7.65 -11.98
CA VAL A 315 15.11 -7.49 -13.44
C VAL A 315 15.32 -8.85 -14.09
N LEU A 316 14.40 -9.23 -14.98
CA LEU A 316 14.47 -10.43 -15.79
C LEU A 316 14.92 -10.07 -17.20
N HIS A 317 15.80 -10.90 -17.77
CA HIS A 317 16.35 -10.74 -19.10
C HIS A 317 15.87 -11.86 -20.03
N ASP A 318 15.85 -11.58 -21.35
CA ASP A 318 15.46 -12.54 -22.38
C ASP A 318 14.11 -13.20 -22.05
N VAL A 319 13.09 -12.37 -21.83
CA VAL A 319 11.77 -12.80 -21.37
C VAL A 319 10.94 -13.32 -22.52
N PHE A 320 10.70 -12.55 -23.56
CA PHE A 320 9.96 -12.91 -24.76
C PHE A 320 10.78 -12.81 -26.04
N GLU A 321 11.85 -12.05 -26.00
CA GLU A 321 12.82 -11.88 -27.09
C GLU A 321 14.22 -11.63 -26.53
N LYS A 322 15.24 -11.95 -27.31
CA LYS A 322 16.62 -11.74 -26.88
C LYS A 322 16.91 -10.25 -26.65
N GLY A 323 17.42 -9.92 -25.48
CA GLY A 323 17.79 -8.57 -25.08
C GLY A 323 16.66 -7.75 -24.43
N ASP A 324 15.45 -8.26 -24.38
CA ASP A 324 14.38 -7.58 -23.64
C ASP A 324 14.59 -7.67 -22.11
N ARG A 325 14.03 -6.69 -21.40
CA ARG A 325 14.12 -6.62 -19.94
C ARG A 325 12.75 -6.34 -19.35
N TYR A 326 12.44 -7.05 -18.26
CA TYR A 326 11.22 -6.88 -17.53
C TYR A 326 11.45 -6.81 -16.04
N PHE A 327 10.67 -5.98 -15.36
CA PHE A 327 10.58 -5.93 -13.91
C PHE A 327 9.62 -7.02 -13.42
N ASN A 328 10.11 -7.89 -12.53
CA ASN A 328 9.31 -8.88 -11.84
C ASN A 328 8.69 -8.24 -10.60
N THR A 329 7.37 -8.05 -10.62
CA THR A 329 6.64 -7.42 -9.51
C THR A 329 6.49 -8.33 -8.29
N GLY A 330 6.56 -9.65 -8.49
CA GLY A 330 6.21 -10.65 -7.47
C GLY A 330 4.70 -10.71 -7.17
N ASP A 331 3.87 -10.05 -7.96
CA ASP A 331 2.41 -10.00 -7.77
C ASP A 331 1.69 -10.83 -8.85
N LEU A 332 0.63 -11.52 -8.45
CA LEU A 332 -0.22 -12.33 -9.31
C LEU A 332 -1.46 -11.55 -9.69
N LEU A 333 -1.72 -11.45 -10.98
CA LEU A 333 -2.87 -10.79 -11.54
C LEU A 333 -3.67 -11.73 -12.44
N ARG A 334 -4.91 -11.35 -12.74
CA ARG A 334 -5.77 -11.96 -13.75
C ARG A 334 -6.13 -10.93 -14.80
N ASN A 335 -5.87 -11.21 -16.08
CA ASN A 335 -6.33 -10.36 -17.18
C ASN A 335 -7.82 -10.62 -17.44
N ILE A 336 -8.65 -9.61 -17.24
CA ILE A 336 -10.11 -9.67 -17.42
C ILE A 336 -10.60 -9.11 -18.75
N GLY A 337 -9.69 -8.67 -19.60
CA GLY A 337 -9.97 -8.08 -20.92
C GLY A 337 -9.97 -6.55 -20.91
N PHE A 338 -10.07 -5.94 -22.09
CA PHE A 338 -10.00 -4.49 -22.29
C PHE A 338 -8.78 -3.81 -21.66
N GLY A 339 -7.64 -4.52 -21.55
CA GLY A 339 -6.44 -4.06 -20.85
C GLY A 339 -6.57 -3.99 -19.33
N HIS A 340 -7.72 -4.41 -18.75
CA HIS A 340 -7.99 -4.39 -17.31
C HIS A 340 -7.50 -5.67 -16.63
N ALA A 341 -7.12 -5.50 -15.38
CA ALA A 341 -6.67 -6.60 -14.54
C ALA A 341 -7.35 -6.60 -13.16
N GLN A 342 -7.32 -7.77 -12.54
CA GLN A 342 -7.66 -7.96 -11.13
C GLN A 342 -6.43 -8.41 -10.37
N PHE A 343 -6.19 -7.84 -9.21
CA PHE A 343 -5.19 -8.33 -8.28
C PHE A 343 -5.66 -9.66 -7.68
N VAL A 344 -4.79 -10.65 -7.68
CA VAL A 344 -5.10 -11.99 -7.15
C VAL A 344 -4.42 -12.19 -5.80
N ASP A 345 -3.07 -12.09 -5.76
CA ASP A 345 -2.28 -12.29 -4.55
C ASP A 345 -0.82 -11.89 -4.77
N ARG A 346 0.00 -11.96 -3.71
CA ARG A 346 1.45 -11.93 -3.81
C ARG A 346 2.03 -13.33 -3.93
N LEU A 347 3.03 -13.50 -4.78
CA LEU A 347 3.66 -14.80 -5.00
C LEU A 347 4.16 -15.46 -3.70
N GLY A 348 4.72 -14.67 -2.78
CA GLY A 348 5.20 -15.16 -1.48
C GLY A 348 4.12 -15.40 -0.41
N ASP A 349 2.87 -15.02 -0.70
CA ASP A 349 1.75 -15.21 0.21
C ASP A 349 0.87 -16.42 -0.14
N THR A 350 0.85 -16.85 -1.42
CA THR A 350 0.21 -18.12 -1.81
C THR A 350 0.90 -19.32 -1.13
N TYR A 351 0.15 -20.38 -0.91
CA TYR A 351 0.71 -21.63 -0.41
C TYR A 351 0.16 -22.83 -1.21
N ARG A 352 0.89 -23.93 -1.21
CA ARG A 352 0.50 -25.17 -1.88
C ARG A 352 0.10 -26.21 -0.85
N TRP A 353 -1.06 -26.81 -1.05
CA TRP A 353 -1.58 -27.90 -0.22
C TRP A 353 -2.18 -29.00 -1.06
N LYS A 354 -1.76 -30.26 -0.82
CA LYS A 354 -2.22 -31.45 -1.56
C LYS A 354 -2.08 -31.33 -3.08
N GLY A 355 -1.02 -30.68 -3.55
CA GLY A 355 -0.78 -30.46 -4.96
C GLY A 355 -1.49 -29.26 -5.57
N GLU A 356 -2.38 -28.58 -4.82
CA GLU A 356 -3.17 -27.45 -5.28
C GLU A 356 -2.69 -26.13 -4.70
N ASN A 357 -2.81 -25.05 -5.48
CA ASN A 357 -2.42 -23.71 -5.04
C ASN A 357 -3.58 -22.98 -4.41
N VAL A 358 -3.31 -22.38 -3.26
CA VAL A 358 -4.27 -21.61 -2.50
C VAL A 358 -3.86 -20.16 -2.47
N SER A 359 -4.73 -19.29 -2.97
CA SER A 359 -4.60 -17.84 -2.79
C SER A 359 -5.10 -17.45 -1.41
N THR A 360 -4.23 -16.82 -0.63
CA THR A 360 -4.59 -16.35 0.70
C THR A 360 -5.69 -15.29 0.65
N THR A 361 -5.63 -14.42 -0.34
CA THR A 361 -6.65 -13.37 -0.56
C THR A 361 -8.03 -13.97 -0.91
N GLU A 362 -8.09 -15.03 -1.72
CA GLU A 362 -9.37 -15.71 -2.01
C GLU A 362 -9.98 -16.34 -0.75
N VAL A 363 -9.17 -17.01 0.07
CA VAL A 363 -9.61 -17.61 1.35
C VAL A 363 -10.10 -16.51 2.31
N GLU A 364 -9.33 -15.44 2.47
CA GLU A 364 -9.70 -14.31 3.33
C GLU A 364 -11.03 -13.66 2.89
N ASN A 365 -11.21 -13.44 1.57
CA ASN A 365 -12.44 -12.85 1.04
C ASN A 365 -13.67 -13.74 1.27
N ILE A 366 -13.49 -15.05 1.25
CA ILE A 366 -14.58 -15.99 1.54
C ILE A 366 -14.91 -15.99 3.02
N LEU A 367 -13.92 -16.13 3.90
CA LEU A 367 -14.13 -16.14 5.35
C LEU A 367 -14.80 -14.85 5.84
N LEU A 368 -14.45 -13.70 5.27
CA LEU A 368 -15.05 -12.40 5.61
C LEU A 368 -16.50 -12.21 5.16
N ARG A 369 -17.06 -13.14 4.34
CA ARG A 369 -18.50 -13.15 4.04
C ARG A 369 -19.33 -13.80 5.14
N HIS A 370 -18.66 -14.52 6.05
CA HIS A 370 -19.37 -15.16 7.17
C HIS A 370 -19.72 -14.10 8.22
N PRO A 371 -20.99 -14.00 8.67
CA PRO A 371 -21.44 -12.92 9.56
C PRO A 371 -20.72 -12.87 10.91
N GLN A 372 -20.19 -14.00 11.36
CA GLN A 372 -19.49 -14.09 12.64
C GLN A 372 -17.99 -13.72 12.53
N ILE A 373 -17.45 -13.38 11.34
CA ILE A 373 -16.03 -13.06 11.13
C ILE A 373 -15.85 -11.60 10.78
N CYS A 374 -15.10 -10.89 11.61
CA CYS A 374 -14.73 -9.47 11.41
C CYS A 374 -13.40 -9.30 10.66
N GLU A 375 -12.39 -10.11 10.99
CA GLU A 375 -11.09 -10.08 10.32
C GLU A 375 -10.65 -11.50 9.97
N ALA A 376 -9.98 -11.66 8.83
CA ALA A 376 -9.40 -12.94 8.41
C ALA A 376 -8.08 -12.69 7.69
N VAL A 377 -7.03 -13.45 8.09
CA VAL A 377 -5.70 -13.44 7.49
C VAL A 377 -5.28 -14.88 7.26
N ALA A 378 -5.20 -15.29 5.99
CA ALA A 378 -4.82 -16.65 5.62
C ALA A 378 -3.32 -16.74 5.31
N TYR A 379 -2.71 -17.86 5.63
CA TYR A 379 -1.31 -18.17 5.34
C TYR A 379 -1.06 -19.68 5.39
N GLY A 380 0.02 -20.10 4.74
CA GLY A 380 0.45 -21.51 4.76
C GLY A 380 1.38 -21.79 5.93
N VAL A 381 1.16 -22.89 6.63
CA VAL A 381 2.00 -23.42 7.72
C VAL A 381 2.57 -24.78 7.37
N GLU A 382 3.80 -25.03 7.76
CA GLU A 382 4.46 -26.32 7.53
C GLU A 382 3.92 -27.34 8.53
N ILE A 383 3.60 -28.55 8.02
CA ILE A 383 3.25 -29.69 8.86
C ILE A 383 4.37 -30.70 8.73
N HIS A 384 4.87 -31.19 9.86
CA HIS A 384 5.92 -32.18 9.90
C HIS A 384 5.54 -33.43 9.08
N ASN A 385 6.47 -33.93 8.26
CA ASN A 385 6.30 -35.10 7.37
C ASN A 385 5.21 -34.94 6.28
N THR A 386 4.85 -33.71 5.87
CA THR A 386 3.94 -33.49 4.73
C THR A 386 4.61 -32.68 3.64
N ASN A 387 4.20 -32.92 2.38
CA ASN A 387 4.60 -32.06 1.28
C ASN A 387 3.64 -30.87 1.14
N GLY A 388 4.20 -29.66 1.07
CA GLY A 388 3.45 -28.40 0.96
C GLY A 388 3.16 -27.76 2.32
N ARG A 389 2.31 -26.72 2.30
CA ARG A 389 1.91 -25.96 3.48
C ARG A 389 0.41 -26.06 3.65
N ALA A 390 -0.03 -26.45 4.83
CA ALA A 390 -1.47 -26.48 5.15
C ALA A 390 -2.00 -25.05 5.37
N GLY A 391 -3.23 -24.82 4.99
CA GLY A 391 -3.90 -23.55 5.25
C GLY A 391 -4.14 -23.31 6.73
N MET A 392 -3.74 -22.15 7.22
CA MET A 392 -4.10 -21.59 8.52
C MET A 392 -4.73 -20.23 8.30
N ALA A 393 -5.82 -19.96 9.03
CA ALA A 393 -6.43 -18.64 9.05
C ALA A 393 -6.43 -18.08 10.47
N ALA A 394 -5.83 -16.90 10.65
CA ALA A 394 -6.08 -16.09 11.83
C ALA A 394 -7.39 -15.34 11.60
N ILE A 395 -8.32 -15.41 12.56
CA ILE A 395 -9.64 -14.79 12.49
C ILE A 395 -9.92 -13.98 13.74
N THR A 396 -10.65 -12.88 13.58
CA THR A 396 -11.24 -12.11 14.68
C THR A 396 -12.76 -12.27 14.60
N PRO A 397 -13.45 -12.78 15.65
CA PRO A 397 -14.90 -12.86 15.68
C PRO A 397 -15.54 -11.48 15.62
N ALA A 398 -16.73 -11.37 15.03
CA ALA A 398 -17.47 -10.11 14.95
C ALA A 398 -17.95 -9.62 16.33
N GLU A 399 -18.34 -10.53 17.21
CA GLU A 399 -18.76 -10.20 18.56
C GLU A 399 -17.78 -10.77 19.60
N SER A 400 -17.84 -12.07 19.87
CA SER A 400 -16.98 -12.71 20.84
C SER A 400 -16.62 -14.14 20.42
N LEU A 401 -15.58 -14.72 21.04
CA LEU A 401 -15.24 -16.12 20.81
C LEU A 401 -16.37 -17.05 21.27
N ALA A 402 -17.13 -16.69 22.30
CA ALA A 402 -18.21 -17.50 22.84
C ALA A 402 -19.41 -17.64 21.89
N THR A 403 -19.58 -16.67 20.97
CA THR A 403 -20.67 -16.68 19.97
C THR A 403 -20.25 -17.32 18.64
N LEU A 404 -18.96 -17.62 18.43
CA LEU A 404 -18.45 -18.18 17.20
C LEU A 404 -18.75 -19.69 17.10
N ASP A 405 -19.60 -20.07 16.14
CA ASP A 405 -19.86 -21.47 15.82
C ASP A 405 -18.86 -21.99 14.77
N PHE A 406 -17.88 -22.74 15.23
CA PHE A 406 -16.86 -23.33 14.36
C PHE A 406 -17.43 -24.36 13.37
N SER A 407 -18.51 -25.05 13.71
CA SER A 407 -19.15 -26.03 12.85
C SER A 407 -19.86 -25.34 11.69
N GLU A 408 -20.58 -24.27 11.98
CA GLU A 408 -21.23 -23.42 10.98
C GLU A 408 -20.19 -22.79 10.06
N LEU A 409 -19.12 -22.20 10.62
CA LEU A 409 -18.03 -21.60 9.86
C LEU A 409 -17.37 -22.63 8.93
N LEU A 410 -17.11 -23.85 9.41
CA LEU A 410 -16.53 -24.92 8.60
C LEU A 410 -17.48 -25.37 7.48
N ALA A 411 -18.77 -25.51 7.77
CA ALA A 411 -19.77 -25.86 6.77
C ALA A 411 -19.87 -24.78 5.68
N PHE A 412 -19.91 -23.52 6.08
CA PHE A 412 -19.86 -22.38 5.15
C PHE A 412 -18.59 -22.40 4.28
N ALA A 413 -17.41 -22.55 4.89
CA ALA A 413 -16.16 -22.57 4.15
C ALA A 413 -16.13 -23.72 3.12
N LYS A 414 -16.57 -24.92 3.50
CA LYS A 414 -16.65 -26.08 2.58
C LYS A 414 -17.62 -25.87 1.41
N GLN A 415 -18.67 -25.09 1.63
CA GLN A 415 -19.63 -24.77 0.58
C GLN A 415 -19.12 -23.71 -0.40
N GLN A 416 -18.30 -22.77 0.09
CA GLN A 416 -17.88 -21.60 -0.68
C GLN A 416 -16.52 -21.73 -1.35
N MET A 417 -15.69 -22.72 -0.96
CA MET A 417 -14.36 -22.94 -1.55
C MET A 417 -14.04 -24.45 -1.70
N PRO A 418 -13.11 -24.79 -2.60
CA PRO A 418 -12.65 -26.17 -2.75
C PRO A 418 -12.04 -26.69 -1.44
N LEU A 419 -12.21 -27.99 -1.15
CA LEU A 419 -11.76 -28.61 0.11
C LEU A 419 -10.27 -28.40 0.41
N TYR A 420 -9.44 -28.35 -0.63
CA TYR A 420 -8.00 -28.09 -0.45
C TYR A 420 -7.69 -26.66 0.01
N ALA A 421 -8.58 -25.69 -0.27
CA ALA A 421 -8.42 -24.28 0.12
C ALA A 421 -9.00 -23.98 1.51
N VAL A 422 -9.86 -24.86 2.05
CA VAL A 422 -10.39 -24.71 3.40
C VAL A 422 -9.25 -24.79 4.42
N PRO A 423 -9.03 -23.75 5.25
CA PRO A 423 -8.00 -23.78 6.26
C PRO A 423 -8.16 -24.97 7.21
N LEU A 424 -7.07 -25.72 7.43
CA LEU A 424 -7.06 -26.80 8.41
C LEU A 424 -6.95 -26.31 9.85
N PHE A 425 -6.36 -25.13 10.01
CA PHE A 425 -6.14 -24.53 11.33
C PHE A 425 -6.79 -23.17 11.38
N LEU A 426 -7.40 -22.86 12.52
CA LEU A 426 -7.90 -21.54 12.85
C LEU A 426 -7.16 -21.03 14.09
N ARG A 427 -6.69 -19.79 14.01
CA ARG A 427 -6.14 -19.05 15.14
C ARG A 427 -7.08 -17.91 15.45
N VAL A 428 -7.70 -17.94 16.62
CA VAL A 428 -8.58 -16.84 17.05
C VAL A 428 -7.75 -15.75 17.71
N LYS A 429 -7.92 -14.53 17.26
CA LYS A 429 -7.31 -13.32 17.83
C LYS A 429 -8.39 -12.31 18.18
N VAL A 430 -8.23 -11.60 19.30
CA VAL A 430 -9.12 -10.51 19.68
C VAL A 430 -8.97 -9.33 18.73
N LYS A 431 -7.75 -9.13 18.22
CA LYS A 431 -7.42 -8.07 17.28
C LYS A 431 -6.21 -8.49 16.44
N MET A 432 -6.24 -8.19 15.15
CA MET A 432 -5.09 -8.39 14.27
C MET A 432 -4.10 -7.22 14.39
N GLU A 433 -2.81 -7.53 14.30
CA GLU A 433 -1.78 -6.50 14.22
C GLU A 433 -1.59 -6.05 12.79
N THR A 434 -1.59 -4.73 12.61
CA THR A 434 -1.38 -4.09 11.31
C THR A 434 -0.14 -3.19 11.34
N THR A 435 0.41 -2.94 10.18
CA THR A 435 1.41 -1.89 9.96
C THR A 435 0.75 -0.51 10.03
N GLY A 436 1.55 0.55 10.06
CA GLY A 436 1.02 1.94 9.96
C GLY A 436 0.23 2.23 8.67
N THR A 437 0.25 1.33 7.69
CA THR A 437 -0.55 1.36 6.46
C THR A 437 -1.69 0.37 6.45
N PHE A 438 -2.11 -0.12 7.61
CA PHE A 438 -3.20 -1.07 7.79
C PHE A 438 -3.01 -2.42 7.08
N LYS A 439 -1.74 -2.81 6.77
CA LYS A 439 -1.44 -4.14 6.25
C LYS A 439 -1.22 -5.11 7.39
N TYR A 440 -1.85 -6.28 7.34
CA TYR A 440 -1.64 -7.35 8.30
C TYR A 440 -0.20 -7.86 8.30
N GLN A 441 0.34 -8.13 9.50
CA GLN A 441 1.70 -8.62 9.67
C GLN A 441 1.78 -10.14 9.49
N LYS A 442 1.55 -10.63 8.25
CA LYS A 442 1.53 -12.08 7.92
C LYS A 442 2.82 -12.81 8.33
N THR A 443 3.99 -12.16 8.20
CA THR A 443 5.27 -12.77 8.58
C THR A 443 5.28 -13.15 10.05
N ARG A 444 4.78 -12.28 10.94
CA ARG A 444 4.70 -12.58 12.37
C ARG A 444 3.73 -13.73 12.65
N LEU A 445 2.57 -13.74 12.00
CA LEU A 445 1.60 -14.83 12.13
C LEU A 445 2.19 -16.17 11.68
N LYS A 446 2.99 -16.19 10.60
CA LYS A 446 3.71 -17.38 10.12
C LYS A 446 4.78 -17.85 11.10
N THR A 447 5.51 -16.92 11.74
CA THR A 447 6.59 -17.27 12.70
C THR A 447 6.04 -17.80 14.03
N GLU A 448 4.86 -17.34 14.43
CA GLU A 448 4.18 -17.78 15.65
C GLU A 448 3.41 -19.12 15.45
N ALA A 449 3.29 -19.62 14.23
CA ALA A 449 2.57 -20.86 13.90
C ALA A 449 3.45 -22.09 14.03
#